data_69b8414c8e5adb82858f6f123d0e7f76
#
_entry.id   69b8414c8e5adb82858f6f123d0e7f76
#
_cell.length_a   1.000
_cell.length_b   1.000
_cell.length_c   1.000
_cell.angle_alpha   90.00
_cell.angle_beta   90.00
_cell.angle_gamma   90.00
#
_symmetry.space_group_name_H-M   'P 1'
#
loop_
_entity.id
_entity.type
_entity.pdbx_description
1 polymer ?
#
loop_
_entity_poly.entity_id
_entity_poly.type
_entity_poly.pdbx_seq_one_letter_code
_entity_poly.pdbx_strand_id
1 'polypeptide(L)'
;MAANFTLFFAFYVLTPLLPLYLSEHFGAPKDVIGLVLSGYTITALLFRPFSGYFVDSFPRRTVLMACFGAFAIFFAGYLAASTLLLFTIVRTLHGGPFGALTVANSTAAIDVLPSSRRTEGIGYYGLSNNLSMAIAPTIGIFIYKYTDSFELLFWLALVVACAGWLIDATVKFPEKEIVRNKSKLSWDRFFLVRGWLLGLNMVAFGFSFGVLSNYLAIYGKEVMGITGGTGTYFLLCSVGLIISRLQGGKALREGRLTHNAGSGMVISLVGYTLFILMPTLSSLFALHTSLFTLIGYYGSALLIGLGNGHMWPAFQNMTICVAHNNQRGTANSTILISWDIGMGLGILLGGVIAEYLGYDASFWTVVIINAAGVATFFAATKVFFLRRRLSDSVS
;
A
#
# COMPACT_ATOMS: atom_id res chain seq x y z
N MET A 1 -13.36 0.53 12.46
CA MET A 1 -12.20 -0.38 12.54
C MET A 1 -12.49 -1.72 11.88
N ALA A 2 -13.54 -2.46 12.28
CA ALA A 2 -13.86 -3.76 11.67
C ALA A 2 -14.12 -3.64 10.15
N ALA A 3 -14.92 -2.69 9.69
CA ALA A 3 -15.16 -2.47 8.26
C ALA A 3 -13.86 -2.08 7.50
N ASN A 4 -12.96 -1.32 8.11
CA ASN A 4 -11.65 -1.03 7.52
C ASN A 4 -10.77 -2.27 7.43
N PHE A 5 -10.81 -3.13 8.44
CA PHE A 5 -10.13 -4.42 8.41
C PHE A 5 -10.64 -5.29 7.26
N THR A 6 -11.95 -5.44 7.12
CA THR A 6 -12.56 -6.26 6.05
C THR A 6 -12.30 -5.70 4.66
N LEU A 7 -12.34 -4.37 4.48
CA LEU A 7 -11.96 -3.69 3.25
C LEU A 7 -10.55 -4.10 2.79
N PHE A 8 -9.57 -3.89 3.67
CA PHE A 8 -8.18 -4.19 3.34
C PHE A 8 -7.89 -5.69 3.31
N PHE A 9 -8.61 -6.49 4.11
CA PHE A 9 -8.51 -7.94 4.05
C PHE A 9 -8.94 -8.47 2.67
N ALA A 10 -10.11 -8.05 2.16
CA ALA A 10 -10.59 -8.43 0.83
C ALA A 10 -9.62 -8.00 -0.29
N PHE A 11 -8.93 -6.87 -0.12
CA PHE A 11 -7.90 -6.42 -1.05
C PHE A 11 -6.63 -7.27 -0.97
N TYR A 12 -6.06 -7.45 0.25
CA TYR A 12 -4.77 -8.11 0.42
C TYR A 12 -4.82 -9.64 0.26
N VAL A 13 -5.97 -10.27 0.45
CA VAL A 13 -6.11 -11.72 0.26
C VAL A 13 -5.86 -12.15 -1.19
N LEU A 14 -6.15 -11.28 -2.15
CA LEU A 14 -5.95 -11.54 -3.57
C LEU A 14 -4.63 -10.98 -4.11
N THR A 15 -4.16 -9.84 -3.61
CA THR A 15 -3.05 -9.08 -4.19
C THR A 15 -1.83 -9.94 -4.57
N PRO A 16 -1.26 -10.80 -3.70
CA PRO A 16 -0.08 -11.57 -4.03
C PRO A 16 -0.35 -12.76 -4.97
N LEU A 17 -1.62 -13.15 -5.13
CA LEU A 17 -2.02 -14.31 -5.94
C LEU A 17 -2.52 -13.91 -7.34
N LEU A 18 -2.89 -12.65 -7.56
CA LEU A 18 -3.37 -12.19 -8.86
C LEU A 18 -2.36 -12.34 -9.99
N PRO A 19 -1.05 -12.07 -9.83
CA PRO A 19 -0.07 -12.33 -10.87
C PRO A 19 -0.04 -13.82 -11.26
N LEU A 20 -0.11 -14.69 -10.26
CA LEU A 20 -0.12 -16.14 -10.45
C LEU A 20 -1.39 -16.58 -11.19
N TYR A 21 -2.56 -16.05 -10.79
CA TYR A 21 -3.83 -16.27 -11.47
C TYR A 21 -3.78 -15.87 -12.94
N LEU A 22 -3.27 -14.67 -13.25
CA LEU A 22 -3.18 -14.17 -14.62
C LEU A 22 -2.22 -15.03 -15.48
N SER A 23 -1.14 -15.48 -14.89
CA SER A 23 -0.18 -16.37 -15.56
C SER A 23 -0.74 -17.76 -15.79
N GLU A 24 -1.32 -18.39 -14.77
CA GLU A 24 -1.76 -19.79 -14.83
C GLU A 24 -3.11 -19.95 -15.56
N HIS A 25 -4.06 -19.04 -15.34
CA HIS A 25 -5.40 -19.16 -15.90
C HIS A 25 -5.55 -18.58 -17.31
N PHE A 26 -4.87 -17.47 -17.59
CA PHE A 26 -4.94 -16.80 -18.90
C PHE A 26 -3.66 -16.92 -19.73
N GLY A 27 -2.57 -17.49 -19.21
CA GLY A 27 -1.29 -17.54 -19.89
C GLY A 27 -0.70 -16.15 -20.18
N ALA A 28 -1.04 -15.15 -19.36
CA ALA A 28 -0.64 -13.77 -19.61
C ALA A 28 0.87 -13.58 -19.43
N PRO A 29 1.57 -12.91 -20.36
CA PRO A 29 2.97 -12.54 -20.18
C PRO A 29 3.13 -11.48 -19.07
N LYS A 30 4.35 -11.35 -18.54
CA LYS A 30 4.62 -10.57 -17.31
C LYS A 30 4.37 -9.08 -17.46
N ASP A 31 4.60 -8.53 -18.64
CA ASP A 31 4.31 -7.13 -18.99
C ASP A 31 2.79 -6.85 -18.98
N VAL A 32 2.02 -7.79 -19.54
CA VAL A 32 0.55 -7.72 -19.52
C VAL A 32 0.02 -7.87 -18.10
N ILE A 33 0.59 -8.76 -17.27
CA ILE A 33 0.26 -8.87 -15.84
C ILE A 33 0.49 -7.52 -15.16
N GLY A 34 1.65 -6.90 -15.39
CA GLY A 34 1.96 -5.57 -14.85
C GLY A 34 0.95 -4.50 -15.28
N LEU A 35 0.55 -4.50 -16.55
CA LEU A 35 -0.44 -3.58 -17.09
C LEU A 35 -1.82 -3.77 -16.43
N VAL A 36 -2.30 -4.99 -16.35
CA VAL A 36 -3.60 -5.34 -15.73
C VAL A 36 -3.65 -4.91 -14.27
N LEU A 37 -2.59 -5.21 -13.51
CA LEU A 37 -2.56 -4.91 -12.08
C LEU A 37 -2.33 -3.43 -11.78
N SER A 38 -1.53 -2.73 -12.59
CA SER A 38 -1.31 -1.28 -12.44
C SER A 38 -2.55 -0.47 -12.77
N GLY A 39 -3.41 -0.94 -13.67
CA GLY A 39 -4.68 -0.32 -14.01
C GLY A 39 -5.56 -0.03 -12.79
N TYR A 40 -5.59 -0.95 -11.84
CA TYR A 40 -6.28 -0.76 -10.55
C TYR A 40 -5.75 0.44 -9.77
N THR A 41 -4.43 0.55 -9.64
CA THR A 41 -3.79 1.63 -8.89
C THR A 41 -3.96 2.98 -9.58
N ILE A 42 -3.86 3.00 -10.91
CA ILE A 42 -4.07 4.22 -11.73
C ILE A 42 -5.51 4.73 -11.53
N THR A 43 -6.48 3.85 -11.61
CA THR A 43 -7.90 4.25 -11.45
C THR A 43 -8.18 4.68 -10.02
N ALA A 44 -7.65 3.98 -9.02
CA ALA A 44 -7.75 4.41 -7.62
C ALA A 44 -7.18 5.82 -7.41
N LEU A 45 -6.01 6.09 -8.00
CA LEU A 45 -5.35 7.40 -7.94
C LEU A 45 -6.20 8.50 -8.59
N LEU A 46 -6.77 8.23 -9.77
CA LEU A 46 -7.62 9.19 -10.49
C LEU A 46 -8.90 9.52 -9.72
N PHE A 47 -9.48 8.56 -9.01
CA PHE A 47 -10.71 8.76 -8.24
C PHE A 47 -10.49 9.44 -6.88
N ARG A 48 -9.32 9.35 -6.28
CA ARG A 48 -9.05 9.95 -4.95
C ARG A 48 -9.31 11.45 -4.84
N PRO A 49 -8.92 12.31 -5.80
CA PRO A 49 -9.22 13.73 -5.76
C PRO A 49 -10.72 14.00 -5.72
N PHE A 50 -11.50 13.27 -6.52
CA PHE A 50 -12.95 13.42 -6.58
C PHE A 50 -13.64 12.88 -5.32
N SER A 51 -13.05 11.89 -4.67
CA SER A 51 -13.59 11.28 -3.46
C SER A 51 -13.73 12.27 -2.32
N GLY A 52 -12.75 13.16 -2.13
CA GLY A 52 -12.80 14.23 -1.15
C GLY A 52 -14.00 15.15 -1.40
N TYR A 53 -14.22 15.53 -2.67
CA TYR A 53 -15.38 16.34 -3.06
C TYR A 53 -16.70 15.61 -2.79
N PHE A 54 -16.84 14.35 -3.16
CA PHE A 54 -18.06 13.57 -2.91
C PHE A 54 -18.33 13.42 -1.41
N VAL A 55 -17.30 13.10 -0.65
CA VAL A 55 -17.39 12.95 0.81
C VAL A 55 -17.79 14.26 1.49
N ASP A 56 -17.40 15.42 0.96
CA ASP A 56 -17.75 16.73 1.51
C ASP A 56 -19.09 17.28 1.02
N SER A 57 -19.55 16.84 -0.18
CA SER A 57 -20.76 17.37 -0.83
C SER A 57 -22.01 16.52 -0.61
N PHE A 58 -21.86 15.26 -0.21
CA PHE A 58 -22.98 14.33 -0.01
C PHE A 58 -22.99 13.76 1.42
N PRO A 59 -24.13 13.23 1.90
CA PRO A 59 -24.22 12.57 3.20
C PRO A 59 -23.18 11.45 3.30
N ARG A 60 -22.37 11.46 4.36
CA ARG A 60 -21.27 10.51 4.59
C ARG A 60 -21.70 9.06 4.40
N ARG A 61 -22.84 8.69 4.95
CA ARG A 61 -23.39 7.34 4.87
C ARG A 61 -23.65 6.93 3.42
N THR A 62 -24.26 7.81 2.64
CA THR A 62 -24.60 7.52 1.22
C THR A 62 -23.34 7.27 0.40
N VAL A 63 -22.31 8.13 0.54
CA VAL A 63 -21.04 7.96 -0.18
C VAL A 63 -20.35 6.69 0.24
N LEU A 64 -20.25 6.42 1.55
CA LEU A 64 -19.60 5.24 2.10
C LEU A 64 -20.27 3.96 1.61
N MET A 65 -21.62 3.88 1.71
CA MET A 65 -22.39 2.71 1.28
C MET A 65 -22.32 2.48 -0.23
N ALA A 66 -22.38 3.55 -1.04
CA ALA A 66 -22.26 3.44 -2.49
C ALA A 66 -20.86 2.95 -2.91
N CYS A 67 -19.81 3.54 -2.33
CA CYS A 67 -18.44 3.14 -2.64
C CYS A 67 -18.12 1.71 -2.17
N PHE A 68 -18.58 1.31 -0.97
CA PHE A 68 -18.34 -0.04 -0.46
C PHE A 68 -19.15 -1.08 -1.22
N GLY A 69 -20.41 -0.80 -1.54
CA GLY A 69 -21.24 -1.67 -2.38
C GLY A 69 -20.62 -1.88 -3.77
N ALA A 70 -20.18 -0.78 -4.41
CA ALA A 70 -19.47 -0.86 -5.69
C ALA A 70 -18.17 -1.68 -5.57
N PHE A 71 -17.36 -1.45 -4.51
CA PHE A 71 -16.16 -2.23 -4.25
C PHE A 71 -16.46 -3.73 -4.11
N ALA A 72 -17.50 -4.11 -3.39
CA ALA A 72 -17.90 -5.52 -3.22
C ALA A 72 -18.37 -6.16 -4.54
N ILE A 73 -19.14 -5.45 -5.35
CA ILE A 73 -19.68 -5.97 -6.63
C ILE A 73 -18.55 -6.34 -7.60
N PHE A 74 -17.44 -5.62 -7.61
CA PHE A 74 -16.34 -5.95 -8.51
C PHE A 74 -15.68 -7.31 -8.22
N PHE A 75 -15.77 -7.84 -7.00
CA PHE A 75 -15.31 -9.22 -6.73
C PHE A 75 -16.21 -10.25 -7.44
N ALA A 76 -17.51 -10.00 -7.53
CA ALA A 76 -18.40 -10.83 -8.37
C ALA A 76 -18.03 -10.68 -9.85
N GLY A 77 -17.56 -9.49 -10.27
CA GLY A 77 -17.04 -9.27 -11.61
C GLY A 77 -15.82 -10.15 -11.94
N TYR A 78 -14.95 -10.45 -10.99
CA TYR A 78 -13.82 -11.38 -11.19
C TYR A 78 -14.29 -12.81 -11.43
N LEU A 79 -15.35 -13.26 -10.75
CA LEU A 79 -15.95 -14.58 -10.95
C LEU A 79 -16.60 -14.70 -12.34
N ALA A 80 -17.13 -13.60 -12.87
CA ALA A 80 -17.77 -13.56 -14.18
C ALA A 80 -16.76 -13.35 -15.33
N ALA A 81 -15.53 -12.99 -15.06
CA ALA A 81 -14.52 -12.63 -16.06
C ALA A 81 -13.91 -13.88 -16.73
N SER A 82 -14.49 -14.30 -17.83
CA SER A 82 -14.06 -15.48 -18.61
C SER A 82 -12.89 -15.20 -19.57
N THR A 83 -12.53 -13.94 -19.80
CA THR A 83 -11.44 -13.55 -20.71
C THR A 83 -10.48 -12.59 -20.01
N LEU A 84 -9.21 -12.59 -20.44
CA LEU A 84 -8.21 -11.65 -19.95
C LEU A 84 -8.63 -10.19 -20.13
N LEU A 85 -9.24 -9.86 -21.27
CA LEU A 85 -9.74 -8.51 -21.53
C LEU A 85 -10.82 -8.09 -20.53
N LEU A 86 -11.82 -8.96 -20.30
CA LEU A 86 -12.89 -8.68 -19.35
C LEU A 86 -12.35 -8.55 -17.93
N PHE A 87 -11.43 -9.43 -17.53
CA PHE A 87 -10.74 -9.34 -16.24
C PHE A 87 -9.99 -8.00 -16.11
N THR A 88 -9.27 -7.58 -17.15
CA THR A 88 -8.54 -6.31 -17.19
C THR A 88 -9.47 -5.12 -16.99
N ILE A 89 -10.62 -5.10 -17.67
CA ILE A 89 -11.62 -4.04 -17.53
C ILE A 89 -12.17 -4.02 -16.10
N VAL A 90 -12.60 -5.17 -15.58
CA VAL A 90 -13.14 -5.30 -14.22
C VAL A 90 -12.09 -4.86 -13.19
N ARG A 91 -10.84 -5.33 -13.34
CA ARG A 91 -9.74 -4.99 -12.41
C ARG A 91 -9.41 -3.50 -12.43
N THR A 92 -9.32 -2.91 -13.61
CA THR A 92 -9.02 -1.48 -13.76
C THR A 92 -10.13 -0.63 -13.15
N LEU A 93 -11.39 -0.90 -13.46
CA LEU A 93 -12.53 -0.16 -12.94
C LEU A 93 -12.71 -0.34 -11.43
N HIS A 94 -12.35 -1.50 -10.87
CA HIS A 94 -12.44 -1.77 -9.42
C HIS A 94 -11.56 -0.82 -8.59
N GLY A 95 -10.47 -0.30 -9.15
CA GLY A 95 -9.63 0.70 -8.49
C GLY A 95 -10.37 1.99 -8.11
N GLY A 96 -11.35 2.41 -8.91
CA GLY A 96 -12.15 3.61 -8.66
C GLY A 96 -12.89 3.56 -7.31
N PRO A 97 -13.80 2.58 -7.11
CA PRO A 97 -14.47 2.37 -5.83
C PRO A 97 -13.52 2.20 -4.65
N PHE A 98 -12.40 1.50 -4.82
CA PHE A 98 -11.38 1.36 -3.77
C PHE A 98 -10.78 2.70 -3.38
N GLY A 99 -10.33 3.49 -4.36
CA GLY A 99 -9.77 4.83 -4.11
C GLY A 99 -10.76 5.74 -3.38
N ALA A 100 -12.03 5.74 -3.83
CA ALA A 100 -13.09 6.49 -3.19
C ALA A 100 -13.41 5.99 -1.77
N LEU A 101 -13.50 4.69 -1.60
CA LEU A 101 -13.84 4.06 -0.32
C LEU A 101 -12.78 4.30 0.75
N THR A 102 -11.48 4.23 0.40
CA THR A 102 -10.40 4.49 1.36
C THR A 102 -10.44 5.91 1.92
N VAL A 103 -10.81 6.90 1.09
CA VAL A 103 -11.00 8.30 1.53
C VAL A 103 -12.28 8.43 2.37
N ALA A 104 -13.39 7.87 1.89
CA ALA A 104 -14.67 7.94 2.58
C ALA A 104 -14.61 7.28 3.96
N ASN A 105 -14.01 6.08 4.05
CA ASN A 105 -13.93 5.31 5.29
C ASN A 105 -13.00 5.97 6.32
N SER A 106 -11.85 6.50 5.89
CA SER A 106 -10.96 7.25 6.79
C SER A 106 -11.60 8.55 7.31
N THR A 107 -12.32 9.28 6.46
CA THR A 107 -13.04 10.49 6.85
C THR A 107 -14.18 10.16 7.82
N ALA A 108 -14.94 9.09 7.51
CA ALA A 108 -16.01 8.61 8.39
C ALA A 108 -15.49 8.21 9.78
N ALA A 109 -14.33 7.53 9.82
CA ALA A 109 -13.69 7.17 11.08
C ALA A 109 -13.33 8.41 11.93
N ILE A 110 -12.81 9.47 11.29
CA ILE A 110 -12.47 10.74 11.96
C ILE A 110 -13.72 11.44 12.51
N ASP A 111 -14.82 11.44 11.74
CA ASP A 111 -16.06 12.11 12.11
C ASP A 111 -16.77 11.43 13.30
N VAL A 112 -16.64 10.12 13.46
CA VAL A 112 -17.25 9.34 14.55
C VAL A 112 -16.41 9.39 15.84
N LEU A 113 -15.11 9.69 15.75
CA LEU A 113 -14.21 9.70 16.90
C LEU A 113 -14.37 10.99 17.73
N PRO A 114 -14.51 10.87 19.07
CA PRO A 114 -14.50 12.03 19.97
C PRO A 114 -13.20 12.84 19.78
N SER A 115 -13.30 14.17 19.80
CA SER A 115 -12.15 15.07 19.61
C SER A 115 -11.01 14.79 20.59
N SER A 116 -11.32 14.45 21.84
CA SER A 116 -10.35 14.12 22.90
C SER A 116 -9.57 12.83 22.68
N ARG A 117 -10.08 11.89 21.87
CA ARG A 117 -9.43 10.59 21.57
C ARG A 117 -9.15 10.38 20.09
N ARG A 118 -9.26 11.43 19.28
CA ARG A 118 -9.14 11.32 17.82
C ARG A 118 -7.79 10.80 17.39
N THR A 119 -6.70 11.28 17.97
CA THR A 119 -5.33 10.83 17.63
C THR A 119 -5.13 9.35 17.94
N GLU A 120 -5.59 8.91 19.11
CA GLU A 120 -5.54 7.49 19.50
C GLU A 120 -6.40 6.62 18.58
N GLY A 121 -7.63 7.06 18.30
CA GLY A 121 -8.56 6.35 17.42
C GLY A 121 -8.08 6.22 15.98
N ILE A 122 -7.42 7.25 15.44
CA ILE A 122 -6.77 7.18 14.11
C ILE A 122 -5.61 6.18 14.13
N GLY A 123 -4.86 6.09 15.23
CA GLY A 123 -3.82 5.07 15.40
C GLY A 123 -4.38 3.65 15.33
N TYR A 124 -5.45 3.36 16.04
CA TYR A 124 -6.15 2.06 15.98
C TYR A 124 -6.79 1.79 14.62
N TYR A 125 -7.30 2.84 13.95
CA TYR A 125 -7.82 2.71 12.58
C TYR A 125 -6.72 2.26 11.61
N GLY A 126 -5.53 2.87 11.68
CA GLY A 126 -4.36 2.45 10.89
C GLY A 126 -3.87 1.03 11.23
N LEU A 127 -3.98 0.63 12.52
CA LEU A 127 -3.61 -0.71 12.95
C LEU A 127 -4.50 -1.79 12.29
N SER A 128 -5.79 -1.50 12.05
CA SER A 128 -6.69 -2.45 11.38
C SER A 128 -6.27 -2.75 9.93
N ASN A 129 -5.74 -1.76 9.20
CA ASN A 129 -5.13 -1.97 7.88
C ASN A 129 -3.86 -2.85 7.96
N ASN A 130 -2.97 -2.54 8.90
CA ASN A 130 -1.74 -3.30 9.09
C ASN A 130 -2.03 -4.76 9.45
N LEU A 131 -3.05 -5.00 10.27
CA LEU A 131 -3.47 -6.36 10.63
C LEU A 131 -4.04 -7.12 9.43
N SER A 132 -4.81 -6.45 8.57
CA SER A 132 -5.29 -7.03 7.30
C SER A 132 -4.13 -7.40 6.38
N MET A 133 -3.15 -6.50 6.23
CA MET A 133 -1.95 -6.74 5.42
C MET A 133 -1.12 -7.93 5.94
N ALA A 134 -1.10 -8.15 7.27
CA ALA A 134 -0.42 -9.27 7.89
C ALA A 134 -1.11 -10.61 7.66
N ILE A 135 -2.43 -10.64 7.81
CA ILE A 135 -3.19 -11.88 7.91
C ILE A 135 -3.75 -12.33 6.55
N ALA A 136 -4.26 -11.38 5.75
CA ALA A 136 -4.99 -11.72 4.54
C ALA A 136 -4.14 -12.46 3.49
N PRO A 137 -2.90 -12.03 3.15
CA PRO A 137 -2.05 -12.78 2.22
C PRO A 137 -1.77 -14.20 2.70
N THR A 138 -1.53 -14.36 4.01
CA THR A 138 -1.27 -15.68 4.62
C THR A 138 -2.46 -16.60 4.44
N ILE A 139 -3.66 -16.12 4.73
CA ILE A 139 -4.90 -16.89 4.56
C ILE A 139 -5.14 -17.21 3.08
N GLY A 140 -4.98 -16.20 2.19
CA GLY A 140 -5.18 -16.41 0.76
C GLY A 140 -4.27 -17.49 0.18
N ILE A 141 -2.97 -17.42 0.48
CA ILE A 141 -1.99 -18.39 0.00
C ILE A 141 -2.22 -19.77 0.62
N PHE A 142 -2.61 -19.82 1.91
CA PHE A 142 -2.94 -21.08 2.57
C PHE A 142 -4.14 -21.76 1.89
N ILE A 143 -5.22 -21.02 1.64
CA ILE A 143 -6.40 -21.54 0.92
C ILE A 143 -6.00 -22.02 -0.46
N TYR A 144 -5.27 -21.21 -1.26
CA TYR A 144 -4.82 -21.62 -2.57
C TYR A 144 -3.98 -22.89 -2.55
N LYS A 145 -3.04 -22.99 -1.61
CA LYS A 145 -2.17 -24.19 -1.47
C LYS A 145 -2.95 -25.48 -1.22
N TYR A 146 -4.06 -25.42 -0.49
CA TYR A 146 -4.83 -26.63 -0.13
C TYR A 146 -5.98 -26.93 -1.08
N THR A 147 -6.50 -25.92 -1.80
CA THR A 147 -7.67 -26.10 -2.65
C THR A 147 -7.38 -25.98 -4.14
N ASP A 148 -6.22 -25.41 -4.49
CA ASP A 148 -5.82 -25.07 -5.87
C ASP A 148 -6.88 -24.26 -6.63
N SER A 149 -7.67 -23.46 -5.88
CA SER A 149 -8.84 -22.75 -6.40
C SER A 149 -8.74 -21.25 -6.21
N PHE A 150 -8.57 -20.50 -7.29
CA PHE A 150 -8.70 -19.05 -7.27
C PHE A 150 -10.15 -18.59 -7.10
N GLU A 151 -11.11 -19.37 -7.60
CA GLU A 151 -12.52 -19.04 -7.48
C GLU A 151 -12.95 -18.92 -6.01
N LEU A 152 -12.51 -19.84 -5.15
CA LEU A 152 -12.78 -19.78 -3.73
C LEU A 152 -12.23 -18.51 -3.07
N LEU A 153 -11.10 -18.00 -3.56
CA LEU A 153 -10.51 -16.75 -3.07
C LEU A 153 -11.33 -15.53 -3.49
N PHE A 154 -11.87 -15.52 -4.71
CA PHE A 154 -12.76 -14.44 -5.16
C PHE A 154 -14.07 -14.45 -4.37
N TRP A 155 -14.64 -15.63 -4.07
CA TRP A 155 -15.80 -15.78 -3.19
C TRP A 155 -15.49 -15.29 -1.76
N LEU A 156 -14.35 -15.67 -1.21
CA LEU A 156 -13.94 -15.20 0.11
C LEU A 156 -13.83 -13.66 0.15
N ALA A 157 -13.17 -13.07 -0.84
CA ALA A 157 -13.03 -11.61 -0.93
C ALA A 157 -14.40 -10.91 -1.05
N LEU A 158 -15.32 -11.47 -1.84
CA LEU A 158 -16.68 -10.96 -1.98
C LEU A 158 -17.44 -11.02 -0.65
N VAL A 159 -17.43 -12.18 0.02
CA VAL A 159 -18.14 -12.36 1.31
C VAL A 159 -17.59 -11.42 2.38
N VAL A 160 -16.26 -11.29 2.47
CA VAL A 160 -15.61 -10.38 3.42
C VAL A 160 -15.91 -8.90 3.10
N ALA A 161 -15.93 -8.52 1.81
CA ALA A 161 -16.30 -7.18 1.41
C ALA A 161 -17.79 -6.89 1.71
N CYS A 162 -18.69 -7.82 1.46
CA CYS A 162 -20.10 -7.70 1.83
C CYS A 162 -20.28 -7.59 3.35
N ALA A 163 -19.54 -8.37 4.15
CA ALA A 163 -19.57 -8.26 5.59
C ALA A 163 -19.13 -6.86 6.05
N GLY A 164 -18.06 -6.31 5.46
CA GLY A 164 -17.62 -4.94 5.72
C GLY A 164 -18.66 -3.89 5.36
N TRP A 165 -19.32 -4.04 4.22
CA TRP A 165 -20.41 -3.18 3.79
C TRP A 165 -21.59 -3.19 4.78
N LEU A 166 -21.98 -4.37 5.26
CA LEU A 166 -23.02 -4.52 6.28
C LEU A 166 -22.62 -3.91 7.63
N ILE A 167 -21.35 -4.08 8.04
CA ILE A 167 -20.82 -3.45 9.26
C ILE A 167 -20.91 -1.92 9.16
N ASP A 168 -20.47 -1.33 8.04
CA ASP A 168 -20.57 0.12 7.85
C ASP A 168 -22.03 0.61 7.79
N ALA A 169 -22.96 -0.20 7.31
CA ALA A 169 -24.39 0.12 7.33
C ALA A 169 -24.94 0.31 8.76
N THR A 170 -24.35 -0.32 9.78
CA THR A 170 -24.75 -0.17 11.19
C THR A 170 -24.21 1.08 11.85
N VAL A 171 -23.24 1.77 11.25
CA VAL A 171 -22.61 2.96 11.85
C VAL A 171 -23.57 4.13 11.78
N LYS A 172 -23.79 4.75 12.93
CA LYS A 172 -24.57 6.00 13.03
C LYS A 172 -23.60 7.17 12.88
N PHE A 173 -23.83 8.00 11.87
CA PHE A 173 -23.09 9.23 11.66
C PHE A 173 -23.81 10.40 12.34
N PRO A 174 -23.05 11.34 12.95
CA PRO A 174 -23.65 12.58 13.43
C PRO A 174 -24.22 13.36 12.22
N GLU A 175 -25.37 13.96 12.40
CA GLU A 175 -25.95 14.87 11.40
C GLU A 175 -25.00 16.06 11.26
N LYS A 176 -24.41 16.19 10.08
CA LYS A 176 -23.51 17.29 9.76
C LYS A 176 -24.19 18.17 8.73
N GLU A 177 -24.37 19.44 9.05
CA GLU A 177 -24.79 20.41 8.06
C GLU A 177 -23.82 20.39 6.88
N ILE A 178 -24.35 20.09 5.69
CA ILE A 178 -23.55 20.07 4.46
C ILE A 178 -23.29 21.53 4.09
N VAL A 179 -22.16 22.06 4.57
CA VAL A 179 -21.69 23.38 4.11
C VAL A 179 -21.23 23.22 2.67
N ARG A 180 -22.08 23.63 1.72
CA ARG A 180 -21.71 23.73 0.30
C ARG A 180 -20.60 24.75 0.14
N ASN A 181 -19.38 24.30 0.34
CA ASN A 181 -18.20 25.15 0.14
C ASN A 181 -18.01 25.37 -1.37
N LYS A 182 -18.41 26.54 -1.86
CA LYS A 182 -18.20 27.02 -3.26
C LYS A 182 -16.74 27.28 -3.58
N SER A 183 -15.81 26.64 -2.93
CA SER A 183 -14.39 26.86 -3.12
C SER A 183 -13.93 26.23 -4.44
N LYS A 184 -13.31 27.05 -5.31
CA LYS A 184 -12.76 26.64 -6.62
C LYS A 184 -11.82 25.43 -6.45
N LEU A 185 -11.95 24.42 -7.34
CA LEU A 185 -10.97 23.34 -7.47
C LEU A 185 -9.60 23.96 -7.78
N SER A 186 -8.64 23.77 -6.91
CA SER A 186 -7.26 24.19 -7.12
C SER A 186 -6.33 22.99 -6.95
N TRP A 187 -5.26 22.92 -7.73
CA TRP A 187 -4.27 21.84 -7.66
C TRP A 187 -3.63 21.71 -6.27
N ASP A 188 -3.47 22.82 -5.56
CA ASP A 188 -2.96 22.85 -4.17
C ASP A 188 -3.84 22.09 -3.16
N ARG A 189 -5.06 21.68 -3.55
CA ARG A 189 -5.92 20.83 -2.71
C ARG A 189 -5.65 19.35 -2.89
N PHE A 190 -4.96 18.97 -3.96
CA PHE A 190 -4.70 17.58 -4.31
C PHE A 190 -3.28 17.17 -4.00
N PHE A 191 -2.34 18.10 -4.16
CA PHE A 191 -0.92 17.86 -3.97
C PHE A 191 -0.23 19.04 -3.30
N LEU A 192 0.43 18.82 -2.18
CA LEU A 192 1.20 19.84 -1.48
C LEU A 192 2.53 20.09 -2.20
N VAL A 193 2.54 21.05 -3.14
CA VAL A 193 3.75 21.39 -3.92
C VAL A 193 4.93 21.70 -3.01
N ARG A 194 4.68 22.34 -1.86
CA ARG A 194 5.73 22.63 -0.88
C ARG A 194 6.40 21.38 -0.29
N GLY A 195 5.75 20.21 -0.37
CA GLY A 195 6.25 18.90 0.10
C GLY A 195 6.72 17.97 -1.02
N TRP A 196 6.89 18.44 -2.27
CA TRP A 196 7.13 17.62 -3.45
C TRP A 196 8.31 16.63 -3.31
N LEU A 197 9.39 17.05 -2.65
CA LEU A 197 10.59 16.23 -2.49
C LEU A 197 10.38 15.08 -1.49
N LEU A 198 9.53 15.30 -0.46
CA LEU A 198 9.06 14.24 0.43
C LEU A 198 8.20 13.23 -0.35
N GLY A 199 7.34 13.73 -1.24
CA GLY A 199 6.55 12.91 -2.15
C GLY A 199 7.43 12.06 -3.08
N LEU A 200 8.49 12.63 -3.66
CA LEU A 200 9.41 11.91 -4.54
C LEU A 200 10.07 10.71 -3.83
N ASN A 201 10.49 10.86 -2.59
CA ASN A 201 10.99 9.73 -1.80
C ASN A 201 9.91 8.66 -1.60
N MET A 202 8.67 9.06 -1.33
CA MET A 202 7.56 8.11 -1.19
C MET A 202 7.24 7.36 -2.49
N VAL A 203 7.42 8.00 -3.66
CA VAL A 203 7.34 7.32 -4.98
C VAL A 203 8.38 6.20 -5.09
N ALA A 204 9.64 6.44 -4.70
CA ALA A 204 10.69 5.43 -4.78
C ALA A 204 10.38 4.19 -3.90
N PHE A 205 9.90 4.41 -2.68
CA PHE A 205 9.53 3.31 -1.79
C PHE A 205 8.20 2.65 -2.16
N GLY A 206 7.25 3.42 -2.67
CA GLY A 206 6.01 2.90 -3.26
C GLY A 206 6.30 1.96 -4.44
N PHE A 207 7.22 2.34 -5.33
CA PHE A 207 7.70 1.49 -6.43
C PHE A 207 8.16 0.13 -5.93
N SER A 208 9.03 0.14 -4.94
CA SER A 208 9.61 -1.07 -4.38
C SER A 208 8.58 -1.99 -3.75
N PHE A 209 7.63 -1.40 -3.02
CA PHE A 209 6.53 -2.16 -2.45
C PHE A 209 5.56 -2.68 -3.52
N GLY A 210 5.35 -1.94 -4.60
CA GLY A 210 4.55 -2.36 -5.74
C GLY A 210 5.10 -3.62 -6.41
N VAL A 211 6.40 -3.66 -6.69
CA VAL A 211 7.07 -4.86 -7.21
C VAL A 211 6.97 -6.01 -6.21
N LEU A 212 7.38 -5.78 -4.96
CA LEU A 212 7.39 -6.81 -3.93
C LEU A 212 6.00 -7.42 -3.71
N SER A 213 4.98 -6.59 -3.48
CA SER A 213 3.65 -7.09 -3.11
C SER A 213 2.95 -7.87 -4.21
N ASN A 214 3.28 -7.60 -5.48
CA ASN A 214 2.63 -8.27 -6.60
C ASN A 214 3.47 -9.44 -7.16
N TYR A 215 4.79 -9.35 -7.17
CA TYR A 215 5.63 -10.36 -7.83
C TYR A 215 6.34 -11.32 -6.86
N LEU A 216 6.21 -11.13 -5.54
CA LEU A 216 6.86 -11.98 -4.54
C LEU A 216 6.46 -13.45 -4.65
N ALA A 217 5.16 -13.74 -4.85
CA ALA A 217 4.65 -15.11 -4.91
C ALA A 217 5.17 -15.86 -6.15
N ILE A 218 5.11 -15.20 -7.29
CA ILE A 218 5.55 -15.79 -8.57
C ILE A 218 7.08 -15.89 -8.62
N TYR A 219 7.81 -14.90 -8.13
CA TYR A 219 9.26 -14.94 -8.02
C TYR A 219 9.73 -16.05 -7.06
N GLY A 220 9.08 -16.17 -5.91
CA GLY A 220 9.35 -17.24 -4.94
C GLY A 220 9.16 -18.63 -5.57
N LYS A 221 8.09 -18.83 -6.34
CA LYS A 221 7.77 -20.11 -7.00
C LYS A 221 8.76 -20.41 -8.16
N GLU A 222 8.93 -19.47 -9.09
CA GLU A 222 9.67 -19.68 -10.33
C GLU A 222 11.18 -19.63 -10.16
N VAL A 223 11.69 -18.74 -9.32
CA VAL A 223 13.14 -18.47 -9.22
C VAL A 223 13.74 -19.07 -7.95
N MET A 224 13.06 -18.92 -6.82
CA MET A 224 13.59 -19.39 -5.53
C MET A 224 13.15 -20.82 -5.15
N GLY A 225 12.22 -21.42 -5.88
CA GLY A 225 11.66 -22.75 -5.55
C GLY A 225 10.84 -22.76 -4.24
N ILE A 226 10.42 -21.59 -3.74
CA ILE A 226 9.67 -21.45 -2.49
C ILE A 226 8.18 -21.40 -2.81
N THR A 227 7.49 -22.50 -2.59
CA THR A 227 6.04 -22.59 -2.78
C THR A 227 5.31 -22.32 -1.47
N GLY A 228 4.38 -21.36 -1.47
CA GLY A 228 3.54 -21.06 -0.30
C GLY A 228 4.21 -20.24 0.82
N GLY A 229 5.45 -19.78 0.64
CA GLY A 229 6.20 -18.99 1.63
C GLY A 229 5.77 -17.52 1.76
N THR A 230 5.01 -17.00 0.79
CA THR A 230 4.62 -15.58 0.69
C THR A 230 3.75 -15.13 1.86
N GLY A 231 2.88 -15.99 2.38
CA GLY A 231 2.09 -15.68 3.58
C GLY A 231 2.97 -15.44 4.80
N THR A 232 3.92 -16.33 5.05
CA THR A 232 4.91 -16.20 6.13
C THR A 232 5.77 -14.95 5.92
N TYR A 233 6.10 -14.61 4.68
CA TYR A 233 6.83 -13.39 4.34
C TYR A 233 6.09 -12.14 4.82
N PHE A 234 4.81 -11.97 4.44
CA PHE A 234 4.02 -10.81 4.87
C PHE A 234 3.74 -10.80 6.38
N LEU A 235 3.64 -11.97 7.00
CA LEU A 235 3.54 -12.08 8.46
C LEU A 235 4.81 -11.52 9.12
N LEU A 236 6.00 -11.91 8.65
CA LEU A 236 7.28 -11.38 9.15
C LEU A 236 7.45 -9.89 8.87
N CYS A 237 7.02 -9.40 7.69
CA CYS A 237 6.94 -7.96 7.41
C CYS A 237 6.11 -7.24 8.47
N SER A 238 4.98 -7.81 8.85
CA SER A 238 4.09 -7.21 9.85
C SER A 238 4.68 -7.24 11.25
N VAL A 239 5.40 -8.30 11.61
CA VAL A 239 6.18 -8.36 12.86
C VAL A 239 7.21 -7.24 12.88
N GLY A 240 7.99 -7.07 11.82
CA GLY A 240 8.95 -5.98 11.68
C GLY A 240 8.30 -4.60 11.83
N LEU A 241 7.13 -4.40 11.21
CA LEU A 241 6.35 -3.17 11.32
C LEU A 241 5.88 -2.90 12.76
N ILE A 242 5.43 -3.93 13.48
CA ILE A 242 5.03 -3.80 14.89
C ILE A 242 6.23 -3.43 15.77
N ILE A 243 7.36 -4.10 15.58
CA ILE A 243 8.61 -3.81 16.33
C ILE A 243 9.03 -2.35 16.10
N SER A 244 8.97 -1.88 14.85
CA SER A 244 9.31 -0.50 14.52
C SER A 244 8.41 0.53 15.22
N ARG A 245 7.13 0.22 15.41
CA ARG A 245 6.20 1.09 16.13
C ARG A 245 6.58 1.25 17.60
N LEU A 246 7.04 0.17 18.22
CA LEU A 246 7.51 0.20 19.61
C LEU A 246 8.81 1.02 19.74
N GLN A 247 9.75 0.86 18.81
CA GLN A 247 11.03 1.56 18.82
C GLN A 247 10.93 3.01 18.35
N GLY A 248 10.25 3.25 17.23
CA GLY A 248 10.16 4.57 16.58
C GLY A 248 9.23 5.56 17.27
N GLY A 249 8.30 5.09 18.09
CA GLY A 249 7.32 5.94 18.75
C GLY A 249 7.94 7.02 19.66
N LYS A 250 9.04 6.72 20.34
CA LYS A 250 9.79 7.70 21.15
C LYS A 250 10.43 8.78 20.26
N ALA A 251 11.11 8.39 19.19
CA ALA A 251 11.76 9.32 18.26
C ALA A 251 10.76 10.24 17.55
N LEU A 252 9.56 9.75 17.24
CA LEU A 252 8.47 10.55 16.68
C LEU A 252 7.96 11.59 17.68
N ARG A 253 7.74 11.22 18.94
CA ARG A 253 7.32 12.14 20.00
C ARG A 253 8.36 13.20 20.31
N GLU A 254 9.65 12.87 20.22
CA GLU A 254 10.77 13.80 20.43
C GLU A 254 11.05 14.68 19.19
N GLY A 255 10.24 14.59 18.13
CA GLY A 255 10.42 15.39 16.91
C GLY A 255 11.62 14.98 16.04
N ARG A 256 12.25 13.84 16.28
CA ARG A 256 13.41 13.33 15.51
C ARG A 256 12.97 12.66 14.19
N LEU A 257 12.12 13.37 13.45
CA LEU A 257 11.47 12.83 12.24
C LEU A 257 12.47 12.42 11.15
N THR A 258 13.47 13.26 10.88
CA THR A 258 14.47 12.98 9.84
C THR A 258 15.36 11.79 10.18
N HIS A 259 15.65 11.58 11.45
CA HIS A 259 16.41 10.41 11.90
C HIS A 259 15.58 9.13 11.69
N ASN A 260 14.32 9.17 12.12
CA ASN A 260 13.42 8.02 11.98
C ASN A 260 13.14 7.67 10.51
N ALA A 261 12.95 8.69 9.66
CA ALA A 261 12.81 8.49 8.22
C ALA A 261 14.07 7.87 7.61
N GLY A 262 15.24 8.47 7.85
CA GLY A 262 16.51 8.02 7.29
C GLY A 262 16.90 6.60 7.74
N SER A 263 16.78 6.29 9.04
CA SER A 263 17.03 4.93 9.53
C SER A 263 16.08 3.91 8.91
N GLY A 264 14.77 4.24 8.80
CA GLY A 264 13.79 3.38 8.16
C GLY A 264 14.11 3.09 6.69
N MET A 265 14.52 4.12 5.94
CA MET A 265 14.91 3.99 4.54
C MET A 265 16.14 3.10 4.36
N VAL A 266 17.18 3.28 5.20
CA VAL A 266 18.40 2.45 5.17
C VAL A 266 18.09 1.00 5.52
N ILE A 267 17.27 0.75 6.56
CA ILE A 267 16.87 -0.60 6.94
C ILE A 267 16.08 -1.28 5.80
N SER A 268 15.16 -0.56 5.15
CA SER A 268 14.42 -1.08 3.98
C SER A 268 15.37 -1.40 2.82
N LEU A 269 16.33 -0.53 2.52
CA LEU A 269 17.33 -0.78 1.47
C LEU A 269 18.14 -2.05 1.77
N VAL A 270 18.61 -2.22 3.00
CA VAL A 270 19.31 -3.46 3.43
C VAL A 270 18.40 -4.67 3.26
N GLY A 271 17.12 -4.56 3.62
CA GLY A 271 16.14 -5.63 3.44
C GLY A 271 15.96 -6.02 1.97
N TYR A 272 15.74 -5.07 1.07
CA TYR A 272 15.61 -5.34 -0.37
C TYR A 272 16.91 -5.89 -0.97
N THR A 273 18.06 -5.38 -0.53
CA THR A 273 19.37 -5.91 -0.98
C THR A 273 19.56 -7.35 -0.51
N LEU A 274 19.26 -7.65 0.74
CA LEU A 274 19.33 -9.02 1.28
C LEU A 274 18.43 -9.98 0.50
N PHE A 275 17.22 -9.52 0.12
CA PHE A 275 16.24 -10.31 -0.61
C PHE A 275 16.80 -10.86 -1.93
N ILE A 276 17.47 -10.02 -2.71
CA ILE A 276 17.97 -10.40 -4.03
C ILE A 276 19.42 -10.91 -4.00
N LEU A 277 20.25 -10.42 -3.09
CA LEU A 277 21.65 -10.76 -3.02
C LEU A 277 21.89 -12.22 -2.59
N MET A 278 21.12 -12.70 -1.61
CA MET A 278 21.31 -14.07 -1.08
C MET A 278 21.02 -15.16 -2.12
N PRO A 279 19.91 -15.13 -2.86
CA PRO A 279 19.69 -16.07 -3.97
C PRO A 279 20.74 -15.95 -5.06
N THR A 280 21.15 -14.72 -5.42
CA THR A 280 22.19 -14.47 -6.43
C THR A 280 23.54 -15.09 -6.03
N LEU A 281 23.96 -14.91 -4.75
CA LEU A 281 25.18 -15.53 -4.23
C LEU A 281 25.06 -17.05 -4.17
N SER A 282 23.90 -17.55 -3.79
CA SER A 282 23.63 -18.99 -3.75
C SER A 282 23.82 -19.64 -5.13
N SER A 283 23.30 -19.01 -6.17
CA SER A 283 23.46 -19.50 -7.55
C SER A 283 24.90 -19.40 -8.05
N LEU A 284 25.60 -18.31 -7.72
CA LEU A 284 26.96 -18.05 -8.18
C LEU A 284 27.99 -19.02 -7.57
N PHE A 285 27.82 -19.37 -6.29
CA PHE A 285 28.77 -20.25 -5.58
C PHE A 285 28.35 -21.71 -5.52
N ALA A 286 27.27 -22.11 -6.21
CA ALA A 286 26.70 -23.46 -6.19
C ALA A 286 26.52 -24.01 -4.75
N LEU A 287 26.32 -23.13 -3.80
CA LEU A 287 26.06 -23.49 -2.41
C LEU A 287 24.70 -24.16 -2.34
N HIS A 288 24.62 -25.30 -1.64
CA HIS A 288 23.36 -26.01 -1.46
C HIS A 288 22.29 -25.07 -0.88
N THR A 289 21.44 -24.69 -1.73
CA THR A 289 20.65 -23.49 -1.91
C THR A 289 19.66 -23.13 -0.82
N SER A 290 19.28 -24.03 0.06
CA SER A 290 18.09 -23.83 0.87
C SER A 290 18.25 -22.79 1.98
N LEU A 291 19.35 -22.79 2.73
CA LEU A 291 19.47 -21.93 3.91
C LEU A 291 19.72 -20.45 3.55
N PHE A 292 20.63 -20.19 2.62
CA PHE A 292 20.93 -18.80 2.20
C PHE A 292 19.72 -18.14 1.52
N THR A 293 19.03 -18.87 0.64
CA THR A 293 17.81 -18.40 0.00
C THR A 293 16.70 -18.14 1.03
N LEU A 294 16.52 -19.02 2.02
CA LEU A 294 15.54 -18.83 3.07
C LEU A 294 15.88 -17.64 3.98
N ILE A 295 17.15 -17.43 4.33
CA ILE A 295 17.61 -16.26 5.09
C ILE A 295 17.34 -14.98 4.27
N GLY A 296 17.68 -14.96 2.98
CA GLY A 296 17.38 -13.86 2.09
C GLY A 296 15.89 -13.55 2.03
N TYR A 297 15.08 -14.57 1.82
CA TYR A 297 13.63 -14.45 1.69
C TYR A 297 13.00 -13.97 3.01
N TYR A 298 13.10 -14.71 4.09
CA TYR A 298 12.41 -14.39 5.35
C TYR A 298 13.09 -13.29 6.17
N GLY A 299 14.42 -13.23 6.16
CA GLY A 299 15.16 -12.17 6.85
C GLY A 299 14.90 -10.78 6.26
N SER A 300 14.80 -10.71 4.92
CA SER A 300 14.43 -9.46 4.24
C SER A 300 13.04 -8.96 4.63
N ALA A 301 12.08 -9.88 4.80
CA ALA A 301 10.72 -9.54 5.19
C ALA A 301 10.67 -8.75 6.50
N LEU A 302 11.40 -9.24 7.51
CA LEU A 302 11.50 -8.58 8.82
C LEU A 302 12.12 -7.17 8.68
N LEU A 303 13.22 -7.05 7.92
CA LEU A 303 13.91 -5.78 7.71
C LEU A 303 13.06 -4.78 6.92
N ILE A 304 12.41 -5.21 5.84
CA ILE A 304 11.52 -4.36 5.05
C ILE A 304 10.34 -3.87 5.90
N GLY A 305 9.75 -4.75 6.69
CA GLY A 305 8.69 -4.38 7.62
C GLY A 305 9.14 -3.37 8.67
N LEU A 306 10.30 -3.62 9.29
CA LEU A 306 10.91 -2.73 10.27
C LEU A 306 11.19 -1.34 9.66
N GLY A 307 11.81 -1.29 8.48
CA GLY A 307 12.13 -0.06 7.76
C GLY A 307 10.88 0.74 7.39
N ASN A 308 9.89 0.08 6.79
CA ASN A 308 8.62 0.73 6.43
C ASN A 308 7.87 1.27 7.64
N GLY A 309 7.90 0.56 8.76
CA GLY A 309 7.26 0.99 9.99
C GLY A 309 7.90 2.23 10.61
N HIS A 310 9.21 2.44 10.47
CA HIS A 310 9.89 3.69 10.85
C HIS A 310 9.63 4.81 9.85
N MET A 311 9.74 4.51 8.55
CA MET A 311 9.71 5.48 7.47
C MET A 311 8.32 6.12 7.32
N TRP A 312 7.25 5.33 7.23
CA TRP A 312 5.92 5.80 6.89
C TRP A 312 5.41 6.92 7.81
N PRO A 313 5.33 6.75 9.16
CA PRO A 313 4.84 7.80 10.03
C PRO A 313 5.77 9.01 10.07
N ALA A 314 7.07 8.82 9.84
CA ALA A 314 8.01 9.93 9.79
C ALA A 314 7.75 10.83 8.57
N PHE A 315 7.59 10.26 7.36
CA PHE A 315 7.25 11.03 6.16
C PHE A 315 5.88 11.70 6.28
N GLN A 316 4.88 11.01 6.82
CA GLN A 316 3.56 11.58 7.07
C GLN A 316 3.64 12.82 7.97
N ASN A 317 4.36 12.72 9.09
CA ASN A 317 4.55 13.86 9.99
C ASN A 317 5.41 14.97 9.37
N MET A 318 6.49 14.63 8.66
CA MET A 318 7.32 15.61 7.96
C MET A 318 6.49 16.44 6.94
N THR A 319 5.59 15.77 6.21
CA THR A 319 4.74 16.46 5.23
C THR A 319 3.71 17.36 5.91
N ILE A 320 3.17 16.95 7.07
CA ILE A 320 2.29 17.80 7.87
C ILE A 320 3.05 19.02 8.42
N CYS A 321 4.30 18.85 8.87
CA CYS A 321 5.13 19.95 9.38
C CYS A 321 5.50 21.01 8.33
N VAL A 322 5.46 20.70 7.04
CA VAL A 322 5.68 21.69 5.97
C VAL A 322 4.38 22.29 5.43
N ALA A 323 3.23 21.80 5.86
CA ALA A 323 1.91 22.25 5.45
C ALA A 323 1.38 23.36 6.39
N HIS A 324 0.64 24.33 5.85
CA HIS A 324 -0.14 25.24 6.68
C HIS A 324 -1.30 24.50 7.35
N ASN A 325 -1.83 25.05 8.47
CA ASN A 325 -2.90 24.41 9.25
C ASN A 325 -4.15 24.05 8.44
N ASN A 326 -4.46 24.86 7.42
CA ASN A 326 -5.60 24.62 6.51
C ASN A 326 -5.28 23.62 5.37
N GLN A 327 -4.05 23.08 5.29
CA GLN A 327 -3.57 22.18 4.22
C GLN A 327 -3.18 20.79 4.77
N ARG A 328 -3.52 20.45 6.01
CA ARG A 328 -3.15 19.14 6.62
C ARG A 328 -3.74 17.95 5.85
N GLY A 329 -4.97 18.09 5.34
CA GLY A 329 -5.59 17.08 4.49
C GLY A 329 -4.82 16.89 3.17
N THR A 330 -4.44 18.00 2.52
CA THR A 330 -3.61 17.99 1.30
C THR A 330 -2.24 17.35 1.55
N ALA A 331 -1.63 17.63 2.71
CA ALA A 331 -0.36 17.02 3.09
C ALA A 331 -0.47 15.50 3.19
N ASN A 332 -1.51 15.00 3.85
CA ASN A 332 -1.75 13.56 3.95
C ASN A 332 -2.05 12.93 2.58
N SER A 333 -2.88 13.59 1.77
CA SER A 333 -3.17 13.14 0.40
C SER A 333 -1.92 13.07 -0.46
N THR A 334 -1.00 14.03 -0.34
CA THR A 334 0.26 14.04 -1.09
C THR A 334 1.10 12.80 -0.86
N ILE A 335 1.22 12.35 0.40
CA ILE A 335 1.95 11.13 0.73
C ILE A 335 1.27 9.89 0.14
N LEU A 336 -0.04 9.80 0.25
CA LEU A 336 -0.82 8.67 -0.29
C LEU A 336 -0.73 8.63 -1.82
N ILE A 337 -0.90 9.76 -2.49
CA ILE A 337 -0.80 9.89 -3.96
C ILE A 337 0.61 9.50 -4.43
N SER A 338 1.65 9.99 -3.75
CA SER A 338 3.04 9.69 -4.08
C SER A 338 3.33 8.20 -3.94
N TRP A 339 2.84 7.58 -2.86
CA TRP A 339 2.95 6.14 -2.65
C TRP A 339 2.24 5.35 -3.75
N ASP A 340 1.01 5.73 -4.12
CA ASP A 340 0.24 5.03 -5.16
C ASP A 340 0.85 5.20 -6.55
N ILE A 341 1.37 6.39 -6.87
CA ILE A 341 2.13 6.60 -8.12
C ILE A 341 3.32 5.64 -8.16
N GLY A 342 4.09 5.60 -7.07
CA GLY A 342 5.22 4.69 -6.96
C GLY A 342 4.81 3.24 -7.12
N MET A 343 3.77 2.82 -6.40
CA MET A 343 3.26 1.45 -6.44
C MET A 343 2.77 1.06 -7.85
N GLY A 344 2.00 1.92 -8.51
CA GLY A 344 1.54 1.68 -9.89
C GLY A 344 2.70 1.56 -10.88
N LEU A 345 3.68 2.47 -10.79
CA LEU A 345 4.90 2.40 -11.60
C LEU A 345 5.70 1.13 -11.31
N GLY A 346 5.82 0.73 -10.04
CA GLY A 346 6.51 -0.50 -9.65
C GLY A 346 5.85 -1.75 -10.20
N ILE A 347 4.53 -1.84 -10.15
CA ILE A 347 3.78 -2.96 -10.71
C ILE A 347 3.95 -3.01 -12.24
N LEU A 348 3.76 -1.88 -12.91
CA LEU A 348 3.85 -1.81 -14.38
C LEU A 348 5.26 -2.10 -14.87
N LEU A 349 6.23 -1.29 -14.44
CA LEU A 349 7.62 -1.40 -14.90
C LEU A 349 8.29 -2.68 -14.39
N GLY A 350 7.94 -3.13 -13.17
CA GLY A 350 8.40 -4.41 -12.64
C GLY A 350 7.97 -5.59 -13.51
N GLY A 351 6.73 -5.59 -14.03
CA GLY A 351 6.26 -6.59 -14.97
C GLY A 351 6.96 -6.53 -16.31
N VAL A 352 7.13 -5.32 -16.88
CA VAL A 352 7.86 -5.11 -18.14
C VAL A 352 9.32 -5.58 -18.02
N ILE A 353 10.02 -5.16 -16.96
CA ILE A 353 11.41 -5.58 -16.73
C ILE A 353 11.48 -7.11 -16.55
N ALA A 354 10.53 -7.70 -15.82
CA ALA A 354 10.49 -9.13 -15.60
C ALA A 354 10.26 -9.93 -16.89
N GLU A 355 9.50 -9.39 -17.84
CA GLU A 355 9.27 -10.04 -19.16
C GLU A 355 10.54 -10.08 -20.00
N TYR A 356 11.24 -8.94 -20.14
CA TYR A 356 12.37 -8.82 -21.05
C TYR A 356 13.72 -9.22 -20.43
N LEU A 357 13.89 -9.03 -19.13
CA LEU A 357 15.17 -9.19 -18.42
C LEU A 357 15.08 -10.19 -17.25
N GLY A 358 13.91 -10.73 -16.98
CA GLY A 358 13.68 -11.66 -15.87
C GLY A 358 13.36 -10.97 -14.54
N TYR A 359 12.84 -11.75 -13.59
CA TYR A 359 12.45 -11.24 -12.27
C TYR A 359 13.64 -10.73 -11.44
N ASP A 360 14.83 -11.33 -11.58
CA ASP A 360 16.03 -10.86 -10.90
C ASP A 360 16.33 -9.39 -11.25
N ALA A 361 16.26 -9.03 -12.53
CA ALA A 361 16.45 -7.66 -12.99
C ALA A 361 15.39 -6.71 -12.40
N SER A 362 14.15 -7.16 -12.30
CA SER A 362 13.07 -6.39 -11.67
C SER A 362 13.37 -6.09 -10.20
N PHE A 363 13.83 -7.08 -9.42
CA PHE A 363 14.18 -6.88 -8.01
C PHE A 363 15.50 -6.13 -7.82
N TRP A 364 16.49 -6.26 -8.73
CA TRP A 364 17.66 -5.38 -8.71
C TRP A 364 17.30 -3.93 -8.98
N THR A 365 16.33 -3.66 -9.86
CA THR A 365 15.79 -2.32 -10.10
C THR A 365 15.18 -1.73 -8.81
N VAL A 366 14.50 -2.54 -8.01
CA VAL A 366 14.02 -2.13 -6.68
C VAL A 366 15.17 -1.65 -5.79
N VAL A 367 16.27 -2.39 -5.72
CA VAL A 367 17.45 -2.00 -4.93
C VAL A 367 18.04 -0.67 -5.42
N ILE A 368 18.18 -0.50 -6.72
CA ILE A 368 18.72 0.74 -7.34
C ILE A 368 17.82 1.94 -7.01
N ILE A 369 16.50 1.81 -7.16
CA ILE A 369 15.55 2.88 -6.87
C ILE A 369 15.53 3.22 -5.38
N ASN A 370 15.58 2.22 -4.48
CA ASN A 370 15.70 2.47 -3.05
C ASN A 370 17.01 3.18 -2.69
N ALA A 371 18.14 2.75 -3.28
CA ALA A 371 19.43 3.39 -3.05
C ALA A 371 19.42 4.85 -3.52
N ALA A 372 18.83 5.13 -4.69
CA ALA A 372 18.63 6.49 -5.18
C ALA A 372 17.72 7.31 -4.25
N GLY A 373 16.64 6.71 -3.72
CA GLY A 373 15.77 7.33 -2.72
C GLY A 373 16.52 7.68 -1.43
N VAL A 374 17.33 6.76 -0.90
CA VAL A 374 18.19 7.00 0.29
C VAL A 374 19.18 8.13 0.01
N ALA A 375 19.89 8.10 -1.12
CA ALA A 375 20.84 9.14 -1.52
C ALA A 375 20.16 10.51 -1.64
N THR A 376 19.01 10.57 -2.30
CA THR A 376 18.21 11.80 -2.44
C THR A 376 17.74 12.31 -1.08
N PHE A 377 17.36 11.42 -0.17
CA PHE A 377 16.94 11.82 1.17
C PHE A 377 18.05 12.52 1.93
N PHE A 378 19.23 11.92 2.01
CA PHE A 378 20.35 12.51 2.76
C PHE A 378 20.97 13.72 2.09
N ALA A 379 21.06 13.72 0.74
CA ALA A 379 21.64 14.83 -0.01
C ALA A 379 20.72 16.06 -0.08
N ALA A 380 19.42 15.87 -0.25
CA ALA A 380 18.51 16.95 -0.55
C ALA A 380 17.29 17.02 0.39
N THR A 381 16.52 15.92 0.56
CA THR A 381 15.21 15.95 1.22
C THR A 381 15.31 16.35 2.70
N LYS A 382 16.30 15.84 3.42
CA LYS A 382 16.55 16.20 4.83
C LYS A 382 16.79 17.69 4.98
N VAL A 383 17.66 18.28 4.15
CA VAL A 383 17.98 19.71 4.19
C VAL A 383 16.78 20.55 3.78
N PHE A 384 16.08 20.13 2.72
CA PHE A 384 14.86 20.76 2.25
C PHE A 384 13.78 20.81 3.34
N PHE A 385 13.53 19.70 4.04
CA PHE A 385 12.58 19.63 5.15
C PHE A 385 12.98 20.58 6.28
N LEU A 386 14.23 20.54 6.76
CA LEU A 386 14.71 21.36 7.86
C LEU A 386 14.59 22.87 7.57
N ARG A 387 14.72 23.27 6.31
CA ARG A 387 14.56 24.68 5.89
C ARG A 387 13.10 25.12 5.74
N ARG A 388 12.17 24.17 5.48
CA ARG A 388 10.78 24.49 5.15
C ARG A 388 9.77 24.12 6.22
N ARG A 389 10.19 23.40 7.27
CA ARG A 389 9.31 23.11 8.40
C ARG A 389 8.81 24.42 9.00
N LEU A 390 7.52 24.50 9.21
CA LEU A 390 6.91 25.61 9.92
C LEU A 390 7.23 25.39 11.41
N SER A 391 7.79 26.40 12.09
CA SER A 391 8.00 26.34 13.54
C SER A 391 6.64 26.32 14.22
N ASP A 392 6.50 25.58 15.33
CA ASP A 392 5.27 25.46 16.14
C ASP A 392 4.82 26.82 16.80
N SER A 393 5.29 27.94 16.31
CA SER A 393 5.00 29.27 16.82
C SER A 393 3.72 29.91 16.23
N VAL A 394 2.82 29.09 15.63
CA VAL A 394 1.46 29.55 15.25
C VAL A 394 0.48 28.43 15.62
N SER A 395 0.28 28.25 16.92
CA SER A 395 -0.87 27.55 17.51
C SER A 395 -2.10 28.45 17.52
#